data_a91146e4da5c85e035dbeffacf512d71
#
_entry.id   a91146e4da5c85e035dbeffacf512d71
#
_cell.length_a   1.000
_cell.length_b   1.000
_cell.length_c   1.000
_cell.angle_alpha   90.00
_cell.angle_beta   90.00
_cell.angle_gamma   90.00
#
_symmetry.space_group_name_H-M   'P 1'
#
loop_
_entity.id
_entity.type
_entity.pdbx_description
1 polymer ?
#
loop_
_entity_poly.entity_id
_entity_poly.type
_entity_poly.pdbx_seq_one_letter_code
_entity_poly.pdbx_strand_id
1 'polypeptide(L)'
;SNGDQGQVSIPLFSLSSIKLRSRQSGDYISFGHFSKKIRRLFIDEKFTIAERQNAIIGEQNEQIIFVLIGNKTYLRKACKHDIMLAKLYIDKLEKG
;
A
#
# COMPACT_ATOMS: atom_id res chain seq x y z
N SER A 1 -2.67 -24.79 -5.27
CA SER A 1 -2.67 -24.44 -5.00
C SER A 1 -2.87 -23.79 -5.09
N ASN A 2 -2.85 -23.81 -5.48
CA ASN A 2 -2.93 -23.29 -5.41
C ASN A 2 -2.96 -22.63 -4.99
N GLY A 3 -3.39 -23.08 -5.73
CA GLY A 3 -3.91 -22.32 -4.91
C GLY A 3 -3.20 -21.85 -3.84
N ASP A 4 -2.55 -22.58 -3.57
CA ASP A 4 -1.83 -22.17 -2.57
C ASP A 4 -1.16 -20.94 -2.74
N GLN A 5 -1.14 -20.41 -3.90
CA GLN A 5 -0.63 -19.14 -4.07
C GLN A 5 -1.42 -18.17 -3.36
N GLY A 6 -2.66 -18.44 -3.18
CA GLY A 6 -3.47 -17.57 -2.41
C GLY A 6 -3.19 -17.71 -0.95
N GLN A 7 -2.36 -18.65 -0.62
CA GLN A 7 -2.05 -18.93 0.74
C GLN A 7 -0.82 -18.23 1.20
N VAL A 8 -0.55 -17.06 0.74
CA VAL A 8 0.58 -16.30 1.21
C VAL A 8 0.46 -16.16 2.70
N SER A 9 1.53 -16.47 3.41
CA SER A 9 1.52 -16.38 4.85
C SER A 9 1.67 -14.94 5.27
N ILE A 10 0.59 -14.30 5.62
CA ILE A 10 0.59 -12.93 6.07
C ILE A 10 0.14 -12.91 7.51
N PRO A 11 0.84 -12.19 8.39
CA PRO A 11 0.42 -12.12 9.77
C PRO A 11 -1.02 -11.65 9.84
N LEU A 12 -1.85 -12.43 10.52
CA LEU A 12 -3.26 -12.18 10.56
C LEU A 12 -3.58 -10.78 11.08
N PHE A 13 -2.83 -10.34 12.09
CA PHE A 13 -3.09 -9.02 12.63
C PHE A 13 -2.82 -7.93 11.60
N SER A 14 -1.90 -8.14 10.70
CA SER A 14 -1.60 -7.15 9.69
C SER A 14 -2.73 -7.02 8.69
N LEU A 15 -3.33 -8.14 8.29
CA LEU A 15 -4.41 -8.09 7.33
C LEU A 15 -5.71 -7.62 7.96
N SER A 16 -6.02 -8.11 9.14
CA SER A 16 -7.32 -7.84 9.73
C SER A 16 -7.50 -6.38 10.09
N SER A 17 -6.43 -5.63 10.20
CA SER A 17 -6.53 -4.23 10.59
C SER A 17 -6.17 -3.28 9.46
N ILE A 18 -5.91 -3.77 8.27
CA ILE A 18 -5.58 -2.89 7.15
C ILE A 18 -6.86 -2.37 6.53
N LYS A 19 -6.93 -1.05 6.40
CA LYS A 19 -8.04 -0.39 5.76
C LYS A 19 -7.57 0.11 4.40
N LEU A 20 -8.28 -0.24 3.35
CA LEU A 20 -7.97 0.22 2.00
C LEU A 20 -8.85 1.41 1.69
N ARG A 21 -8.26 2.47 1.20
CA ARG A 21 -9.00 3.68 0.88
C ARG A 21 -8.27 4.53 -0.14
N SER A 22 -8.93 5.56 -0.63
CA SER A 22 -8.27 6.51 -1.52
C SER A 22 -7.51 7.54 -0.69
N ARG A 23 -6.66 8.31 -1.36
CA ARG A 23 -5.84 9.32 -0.70
C ARG A 23 -6.72 10.42 -0.12
N GLN A 24 -6.33 10.90 1.04
CA GLN A 24 -6.97 12.04 1.68
C GLN A 24 -5.91 13.13 1.89
N SER A 25 -6.40 14.36 1.99
CA SER A 25 -5.51 15.50 2.20
C SER A 25 -4.71 15.29 3.49
N GLY A 26 -3.43 15.58 3.44
CA GLY A 26 -2.58 15.44 4.60
C GLY A 26 -1.92 14.08 4.76
N ASP A 27 -2.28 13.11 3.93
CA ASP A 27 -1.67 11.78 4.02
C ASP A 27 -0.17 11.84 3.81
N TYR A 28 0.56 11.03 4.57
CA TYR A 28 2.00 10.90 4.38
C TYR A 28 2.41 9.46 4.69
N ILE A 29 3.56 9.06 4.17
CA ILE A 29 4.11 7.74 4.40
C ILE A 29 5.53 7.87 4.92
N SER A 30 5.90 7.01 5.88
CA SER A 30 7.22 7.04 6.49
C SER A 30 8.12 6.03 5.81
N PHE A 31 9.31 6.48 5.40
CA PHE A 31 10.31 5.63 4.77
C PHE A 31 11.47 5.34 5.73
N GLY A 32 11.27 5.52 7.01
CA GLY A 32 12.30 5.27 7.99
C GLY A 32 12.95 6.55 8.44
N HIS A 33 13.93 7.04 7.69
CA HIS A 33 14.63 8.26 8.08
C HIS A 33 13.82 9.51 7.84
N PHE A 34 12.83 9.44 6.99
CA PHE A 34 12.04 10.63 6.65
C PHE A 34 10.63 10.20 6.27
N SER A 35 9.72 11.17 6.27
CA SER A 35 8.36 10.97 5.84
C SER A 35 8.10 11.86 4.64
N LYS A 36 7.20 11.44 3.76
CA LYS A 36 6.87 12.20 2.58
C LYS A 36 5.37 12.25 2.43
N LYS A 37 4.83 13.43 2.14
CA LYS A 37 3.40 13.51 1.89
C LYS A 37 3.08 12.82 0.58
N ILE A 38 1.96 12.12 0.55
CA ILE A 38 1.55 11.38 -0.65
C ILE A 38 1.38 12.34 -1.82
N ARG A 39 0.83 13.53 -1.56
CA ARG A 39 0.69 14.53 -2.61
C ARG A 39 2.03 14.87 -3.23
N ARG A 40 3.07 15.00 -2.40
CA ARG A 40 4.40 15.31 -2.90
C ARG A 40 4.99 14.14 -3.68
N LEU A 41 4.75 12.93 -3.20
CA LEU A 41 5.18 11.74 -3.91
C LEU A 41 4.57 11.72 -5.31
N PHE A 42 3.29 12.03 -5.42
CA PHE A 42 2.61 12.05 -6.71
C PHE A 42 3.24 13.05 -7.66
N ILE A 43 3.59 14.24 -7.14
CA ILE A 43 4.21 15.28 -7.95
C ILE A 43 5.60 14.86 -8.40
N ASP A 44 6.41 14.39 -7.47
CA ASP A 44 7.80 14.03 -7.76
C ASP A 44 7.89 12.89 -8.75
N GLU A 45 6.97 11.93 -8.68
CA GLU A 45 6.96 10.80 -9.57
C GLU A 45 6.16 11.05 -10.85
N LYS A 46 5.58 12.24 -10.96
CA LYS A 46 4.86 12.66 -12.16
C LYS A 46 3.71 11.74 -12.55
N PHE A 47 3.01 11.24 -11.55
CA PHE A 47 1.84 10.42 -11.82
C PHE A 47 0.73 11.26 -12.47
N THR A 48 0.00 10.64 -13.37
CA THR A 48 -1.12 11.34 -14.04
C THR A 48 -2.27 11.50 -13.05
N ILE A 49 -3.22 12.36 -13.43
CA ILE A 49 -4.41 12.57 -12.61
C ILE A 49 -5.19 11.27 -12.45
N ALA A 50 -5.31 10.49 -13.52
CA ALA A 50 -6.02 9.23 -13.46
C ALA A 50 -5.34 8.26 -12.51
N GLU A 51 -4.00 8.19 -12.56
CA GLU A 51 -3.27 7.32 -11.63
C GLU A 51 -3.48 7.76 -10.20
N ARG A 52 -3.45 9.06 -9.95
CA ARG A 52 -3.65 9.58 -8.59
C ARG A 52 -5.04 9.26 -8.07
N GLN A 53 -6.04 9.36 -8.93
CA GLN A 53 -7.42 9.08 -8.51
C GLN A 53 -7.64 7.62 -8.23
N ASN A 54 -6.87 6.74 -8.84
CA ASN A 54 -7.02 5.31 -8.65
C ASN A 54 -6.03 4.73 -7.65
N ALA A 55 -5.24 5.56 -7.01
CA ALA A 55 -4.27 5.09 -6.02
C ALA A 55 -5.00 4.48 -4.83
N ILE A 56 -4.46 3.40 -4.32
CA ILE A 56 -5.00 2.72 -3.15
C ILE A 56 -4.05 2.87 -1.99
N ILE A 57 -4.57 3.36 -0.88
CA ILE A 57 -3.80 3.57 0.34
C ILE A 57 -4.15 2.45 1.32
N GLY A 58 -3.12 1.82 1.88
CA GLY A 58 -3.33 0.85 2.96
C GLY A 58 -2.98 1.50 4.27
N GLU A 59 -3.96 1.54 5.17
CA GLU A 59 -3.80 2.19 6.47
C GLU A 59 -3.98 1.19 7.59
N GLN A 60 -3.14 1.28 8.61
CA GLN A 60 -3.26 0.42 9.77
C GLN A 60 -2.87 1.25 10.98
N ASN A 61 -3.75 1.28 12.01
CA ASN A 61 -3.51 2.05 13.22
C ASN A 61 -3.19 3.51 12.91
N GLU A 62 -3.96 4.05 11.97
CA GLU A 62 -3.84 5.47 11.59
C GLU A 62 -2.49 5.80 10.94
N GLN A 63 -1.80 4.80 10.45
CA GLN A 63 -0.56 5.01 9.71
C GLN A 63 -0.68 4.38 8.34
N ILE A 64 -0.15 5.06 7.35
CA ILE A 64 -0.14 4.52 6.00
C ILE A 64 1.00 3.53 5.91
N ILE A 65 0.69 2.31 5.54
CA ILE A 65 1.70 1.26 5.44
C ILE A 65 2.07 0.97 3.99
N PHE A 66 1.20 1.26 3.03
CA PHE A 66 1.57 1.15 1.63
C PHE A 66 0.71 2.04 0.76
N VAL A 67 1.23 2.32 -0.44
CA VAL A 67 0.51 3.05 -1.48
C VAL A 67 0.68 2.26 -2.77
N LEU A 68 -0.43 1.93 -3.42
CA LEU A 68 -0.42 1.28 -4.73
C LEU A 68 -0.88 2.30 -5.76
N ILE A 69 -0.06 2.59 -6.74
CA ILE A 69 -0.41 3.57 -7.75
C ILE A 69 0.23 3.20 -9.08
N GLY A 70 -0.60 3.10 -10.12
CA GLY A 70 -0.12 2.61 -11.39
C GLY A 70 0.37 1.19 -11.19
N ASN A 71 1.59 0.92 -11.63
CA ASN A 71 2.19 -0.39 -11.39
C ASN A 71 3.27 -0.31 -10.31
N LYS A 72 3.27 0.73 -9.49
CA LYS A 72 4.26 0.93 -8.44
C LYS A 72 3.67 0.74 -7.06
N THR A 73 4.53 0.33 -6.13
CA THR A 73 4.15 0.13 -4.74
C THR A 73 5.16 0.84 -3.86
N TYR A 74 4.66 1.63 -2.93
CA TYR A 74 5.50 2.31 -1.95
C TYR A 74 5.18 1.73 -0.59
N LEU A 75 6.22 1.36 0.16
CA LEU A 75 6.06 0.63 1.42
C LEU A 75 6.66 1.39 2.58
N ARG A 76 5.97 1.39 3.70
CA ARG A 76 6.51 1.91 4.92
C ARG A 76 7.68 1.02 5.33
N LYS A 77 8.80 1.63 5.69
CA LYS A 77 10.04 0.90 5.87
C LYS A 77 9.97 -0.18 6.97
N ALA A 78 9.33 0.13 8.06
CA ALA A 78 9.39 -0.74 9.22
C ALA A 78 8.76 -2.11 9.02
N CYS A 79 7.81 -2.23 8.09
CA CYS A 79 7.08 -3.48 7.90
C CYS A 79 7.25 -4.02 6.50
N LYS A 80 8.43 -3.86 5.93
CA LYS A 80 8.63 -4.16 4.53
C LYS A 80 8.23 -5.57 4.14
N HIS A 81 8.64 -6.55 4.92
CA HIS A 81 8.34 -7.94 4.59
C HIS A 81 6.85 -8.22 4.65
N ASP A 82 6.20 -7.81 5.73
CA ASP A 82 4.78 -8.05 5.89
C ASP A 82 3.97 -7.35 4.82
N ILE A 83 4.40 -6.18 4.43
CA ILE A 83 3.68 -5.40 3.45
C ILE A 83 3.82 -6.01 2.07
N MET A 84 4.96 -6.60 1.75
CA MET A 84 5.11 -7.28 0.48
C MET A 84 4.17 -8.47 0.39
N LEU A 85 3.98 -9.19 1.48
CA LEU A 85 3.02 -10.29 1.50
C LEU A 85 1.60 -9.77 1.33
N ALA A 86 1.28 -8.64 1.98
CA ALA A 86 -0.03 -8.04 1.85
C ALA A 86 -0.29 -7.61 0.41
N LYS A 87 0.73 -7.08 -0.26
CA LYS A 87 0.58 -6.69 -1.65
C LYS A 87 0.25 -7.89 -2.53
N LEU A 88 0.92 -9.01 -2.30
CA LEU A 88 0.63 -10.21 -3.07
C LEU A 88 -0.81 -10.66 -2.86
N TYR A 89 -1.29 -10.56 -1.62
CA TYR A 89 -2.66 -10.94 -1.31
C TYR A 89 -3.65 -10.01 -2.02
N ILE A 90 -3.38 -8.72 -2.01
CA ILE A 90 -4.26 -7.75 -2.66
C ILE A 90 -4.27 -7.95 -4.16
N ASP A 91 -3.10 -8.19 -4.75
CA ASP A 91 -3.02 -8.45 -6.18
C ASP A 91 -3.87 -9.68 -6.54
N LYS A 92 -3.84 -10.68 -5.68
CA LYS A 92 -4.63 -11.88 -5.89
C LYS A 92 -6.11 -11.56 -5.85
N LEU A 93 -6.54 -10.75 -4.91
CA LEU A 93 -7.94 -10.38 -4.80
C LEU A 93 -8.41 -9.60 -6.02
N GLU A 94 -7.57 -8.71 -6.51
CA GLU A 94 -7.96 -7.89 -7.66
C GLU A 94 -8.06 -8.71 -8.93
N LYS A 95 -7.29 -9.76 -9.03
CA LYS A 95 -7.35 -10.59 -10.20
C LYS A 95 -8.49 -11.61 -10.12
N GLY A 96 -8.83 -11.94 -8.92
CA GLY A 96 -9.85 -12.94 -8.69
C GLY A 96 -11.20 -12.41 -8.74
#